data_97f847f5f9b547829d12b3b3798ecb46
#
_entry.id   97f847f5f9b547829d12b3b3798ecb46
#
_cell.length_a   1.000
_cell.length_b   1.000
_cell.length_c   1.000
_cell.angle_alpha   90.00
_cell.angle_beta   90.00
_cell.angle_gamma   90.00
#
_symmetry.space_group_name_H-M   'P 1'
#
loop_
_entity.id
_entity.type
_entity.pdbx_description
1 polymer ?
#
loop_
_entity_poly.entity_id
_entity_poly.type
_entity_poly.pdbx_seq_one_letter_code
_entity_poly.pdbx_strand_id
1 'polypeptide(L)'
;MLVMDRSPVNLDAVSRLVMALLLALLVGVFPDAPVRAEQGIAPQGILTISPSHGGCGLPVDLEGSGFSPDSTVVLRPLSPATGRPIADAVVYETVANTDGYFNAQVNPCPPSVTEPGATIFWSAEPPGRPYFEDGAFAIAAYTIFDINSSQYFPETGHTVAGEFLFTWQQSGGLPVFGYPLTDATIETNPDTGEDVLVQYFERQRFELHPEYAGTPYIVLLGRLGDELLQTQGCDWQSEPTVDPTDPHYFPETGHAIAPEFWQYWSGYGLDFGDQPAYSIYSFRESLALFGYPLTEPAVETNADGDTVLTQYFERAVFEFYPENPQRWQVLLRRTGAEMIALE
;
A
#
# COMPACT_ATOMS: atom_id res chain seq x y z
N MET A 1 -1.22 -30.28 -35.16
CA MET A 1 -0.94 -31.05 -33.94
C MET A 1 0.41 -30.55 -33.42
N LEU A 2 0.36 -29.42 -32.71
CA LEU A 2 1.54 -28.80 -32.08
C LEU A 2 1.44 -29.07 -30.57
N VAL A 3 2.44 -29.77 -30.08
CA VAL A 3 2.61 -30.14 -28.68
C VAL A 3 3.16 -28.89 -27.98
N MET A 4 2.41 -28.30 -27.05
CA MET A 4 2.91 -27.27 -26.15
C MET A 4 3.72 -27.92 -25.04
N ASP A 5 5.00 -27.64 -25.03
CA ASP A 5 5.94 -28.00 -23.97
C ASP A 5 5.63 -27.08 -22.75
N ARG A 6 5.12 -27.69 -21.67
CA ARG A 6 4.95 -27.03 -20.38
C ARG A 6 6.12 -27.40 -19.50
N SER A 7 7.15 -26.57 -19.48
CA SER A 7 8.18 -26.67 -18.46
C SER A 7 7.63 -26.23 -17.10
N PRO A 8 7.78 -27.02 -16.03
CA PRO A 8 7.27 -26.66 -14.71
C PRO A 8 8.15 -25.56 -14.10
N VAL A 9 7.49 -24.51 -13.61
CA VAL A 9 8.09 -23.47 -12.76
C VAL A 9 8.65 -24.14 -11.52
N ASN A 10 9.92 -23.96 -11.26
CA ASN A 10 10.63 -24.58 -10.14
C ASN A 10 10.27 -23.88 -8.82
N LEU A 11 9.24 -24.39 -8.14
CA LEU A 11 8.77 -23.97 -6.82
C LEU A 11 9.77 -24.22 -5.67
N ASP A 12 10.88 -24.92 -5.94
CA ASP A 12 11.86 -25.28 -4.91
C ASP A 12 12.76 -24.11 -4.46
N ALA A 13 12.97 -23.11 -5.29
CA ALA A 13 13.81 -21.97 -4.93
C ALA A 13 13.14 -21.03 -3.92
N VAL A 14 11.84 -20.80 -4.08
CA VAL A 14 11.04 -19.96 -3.18
C VAL A 14 10.80 -20.69 -1.85
N SER A 15 10.59 -22.02 -1.90
CA SER A 15 10.40 -22.84 -0.71
C SER A 15 11.65 -22.94 0.16
N ARG A 16 12.84 -22.92 -0.42
CA ARG A 16 14.11 -22.98 0.34
C ARG A 16 14.43 -21.69 1.06
N LEU A 17 14.04 -20.55 0.52
CA LEU A 17 14.21 -19.24 1.18
C LEU A 17 13.26 -19.11 2.38
N VAL A 18 12.02 -19.58 2.25
CA VAL A 18 11.01 -19.57 3.34
C VAL A 18 11.34 -20.59 4.43
N MET A 19 11.94 -21.75 4.07
CA MET A 19 12.32 -22.78 5.05
C MET A 19 13.58 -22.43 5.85
N ALA A 20 14.49 -21.65 5.32
CA ALA A 20 15.67 -21.19 6.06
C ALA A 20 15.32 -20.17 7.17
N LEU A 21 14.24 -19.39 7.00
CA LEU A 21 13.76 -18.45 8.03
C LEU A 21 12.90 -19.12 9.13
N LEU A 22 12.27 -20.26 8.84
CA LEU A 22 11.42 -20.98 9.81
C LEU A 22 12.17 -21.97 10.70
N LEU A 23 13.40 -22.34 10.38
CA LEU A 23 14.20 -23.30 11.19
C LEU A 23 14.99 -22.67 12.34
N ALA A 24 15.00 -21.34 12.47
CA ALA A 24 15.68 -20.64 13.57
C ALA A 24 14.83 -20.55 14.87
N LEU A 25 13.60 -21.08 14.90
CA LEU A 25 12.65 -20.92 16.00
C LEU A 25 12.35 -22.19 16.83
N LEU A 26 13.00 -23.33 16.55
CA LEU A 26 12.74 -24.59 17.26
C LEU A 26 14.04 -25.37 17.49
N VAL A 27 14.83 -25.03 18.49
CA VAL A 27 15.50 -25.99 19.38
C VAL A 27 16.01 -25.24 20.62
N GLY A 28 15.34 -25.43 21.74
CA GLY A 28 15.87 -25.07 23.05
C GLY A 28 16.76 -26.17 23.62
N VAL A 29 17.66 -25.75 24.51
CA VAL A 29 18.47 -26.52 25.47
C VAL A 29 19.76 -27.11 24.95
N PHE A 30 20.86 -26.41 25.20
CA PHE A 30 22.19 -27.00 25.47
C PHE A 30 22.93 -26.23 26.60
N PRO A 31 23.77 -26.90 27.40
CA PRO A 31 24.32 -26.35 28.61
C PRO A 31 25.55 -25.47 28.39
N ASP A 32 25.80 -24.59 29.37
CA ASP A 32 26.80 -23.56 29.48
C ASP A 32 28.21 -23.89 28.92
N ALA A 33 28.53 -23.22 27.80
CA ALA A 33 29.89 -22.86 27.47
C ALA A 33 30.00 -21.31 27.53
N PRO A 34 31.10 -20.69 27.91
CA PRO A 34 31.19 -19.24 27.96
C PRO A 34 31.11 -18.71 26.53
N VAL A 35 29.96 -18.24 26.16
CA VAL A 35 29.74 -17.52 24.92
C VAL A 35 30.52 -16.20 25.05
N ARG A 36 31.61 -16.08 24.28
CA ARG A 36 32.08 -14.77 23.87
C ARG A 36 30.90 -14.01 23.36
N ALA A 37 30.59 -12.88 23.96
CA ALA A 37 29.60 -11.96 23.43
C ALA A 37 30.06 -11.57 22.02
N GLU A 38 29.56 -12.26 21.02
CA GLU A 38 29.47 -11.69 19.67
C GLU A 38 28.63 -10.45 19.82
N GLN A 39 29.24 -9.31 19.50
CA GLN A 39 28.52 -8.05 19.39
C GLN A 39 27.39 -8.29 18.41
N GLY A 40 26.18 -8.39 18.93
CA GLY A 40 24.97 -8.50 18.11
C GLY A 40 24.97 -7.32 17.15
N ILE A 41 24.98 -7.64 15.86
CA ILE A 41 24.83 -6.64 14.79
C ILE A 41 23.44 -6.06 14.99
N ALA A 42 23.39 -4.79 15.39
CA ALA A 42 22.14 -4.05 15.46
C ALA A 42 21.47 -4.09 14.08
N PRO A 43 20.11 -4.20 13.99
CA PRO A 43 19.42 -4.13 12.73
C PRO A 43 19.83 -2.83 12.03
N GLN A 44 20.42 -2.95 10.85
CA GLN A 44 20.99 -1.83 10.14
C GLN A 44 19.92 -1.17 9.28
N GLY A 45 19.28 -0.18 9.85
CA GLY A 45 18.53 0.82 9.12
C GLY A 45 17.21 0.35 8.49
N ILE A 46 16.41 1.33 8.19
CA ILE A 46 15.23 1.21 7.33
C ILE A 46 15.57 1.96 6.04
N LEU A 47 15.20 1.41 4.89
CA LEU A 47 15.27 2.07 3.59
C LEU A 47 13.87 2.16 3.00
N THR A 48 13.48 3.34 2.59
CA THR A 48 12.24 3.59 1.85
C THR A 48 12.57 4.21 0.49
N ILE A 49 11.69 4.01 -0.47
CA ILE A 49 11.79 4.59 -1.80
C ILE A 49 10.48 5.33 -2.13
N SER A 50 10.60 6.55 -2.62
CA SER A 50 9.43 7.38 -2.95
C SER A 50 9.66 8.11 -4.29
N PRO A 51 8.73 7.93 -5.24
CA PRO A 51 7.64 6.95 -5.24
C PRO A 51 8.16 5.51 -5.32
N SER A 52 7.39 4.54 -4.85
CA SER A 52 7.73 3.11 -4.92
C SER A 52 7.49 2.50 -6.30
N HIS A 53 6.94 3.26 -7.23
CA HIS A 53 6.64 2.85 -8.59
C HIS A 53 6.66 4.04 -9.55
N GLY A 54 6.75 3.75 -10.83
CA GLY A 54 6.70 4.76 -11.90
C GLY A 54 7.47 4.35 -13.14
N GLY A 55 7.55 5.26 -14.10
CA GLY A 55 8.32 5.06 -15.34
C GLY A 55 9.82 5.18 -15.13
N CYS A 56 10.58 4.50 -15.98
CA CYS A 56 12.03 4.68 -16.05
C CYS A 56 12.37 6.05 -16.63
N GLY A 57 12.97 6.92 -15.88
CA GLY A 57 13.43 8.23 -16.39
C GLY A 57 13.16 9.40 -15.45
N LEU A 58 12.32 9.20 -14.45
CA LEU A 58 12.18 10.15 -13.35
C LEU A 58 13.01 9.66 -12.16
N PRO A 59 13.79 10.53 -11.51
CA PRO A 59 14.49 10.18 -10.30
C PRO A 59 13.50 9.93 -9.17
N VAL A 60 13.89 9.03 -8.26
CA VAL A 60 13.15 8.72 -7.04
C VAL A 60 14.04 9.04 -5.84
N ASP A 61 13.41 9.32 -4.70
CA ASP A 61 14.11 9.57 -3.45
C ASP A 61 14.24 8.26 -2.67
N LEU A 62 15.47 7.93 -2.28
CA LEU A 62 15.78 6.87 -1.32
C LEU A 62 16.09 7.52 0.03
N GLU A 63 15.29 7.20 1.02
CA GLU A 63 15.47 7.68 2.39
C GLU A 63 15.89 6.53 3.29
N GLY A 64 16.95 6.74 4.07
CA GLY A 64 17.47 5.76 5.01
C GLY A 64 17.55 6.31 6.42
N SER A 65 17.21 5.47 7.41
CA SER A 65 17.34 5.80 8.83
C SER A 65 17.92 4.64 9.63
N GLY A 66 18.53 4.93 10.78
CA GLY A 66 19.14 3.91 11.64
C GLY A 66 20.52 3.46 11.18
N PHE A 67 21.16 4.19 10.27
CA PHE A 67 22.54 3.94 9.84
C PHE A 67 23.56 4.52 10.86
N SER A 68 24.81 4.08 10.76
CA SER A 68 25.87 4.65 11.60
C SER A 68 26.04 6.14 11.27
N PRO A 69 26.05 7.04 12.28
CA PRO A 69 26.28 8.46 12.04
C PRO A 69 27.57 8.72 11.24
N ASP A 70 27.51 9.70 10.36
CA ASP A 70 28.62 10.16 9.51
C ASP A 70 29.27 9.04 8.66
N SER A 71 28.58 7.91 8.48
CA SER A 71 29.06 6.80 7.65
C SER A 71 28.68 6.94 6.19
N THR A 72 29.54 6.47 5.30
CA THR A 72 29.20 6.30 3.89
C THR A 72 28.22 5.15 3.73
N VAL A 73 27.17 5.36 2.94
CA VAL A 73 26.18 4.36 2.56
C VAL A 73 26.22 4.17 1.05
N VAL A 74 26.31 2.93 0.62
CA VAL A 74 26.30 2.55 -0.80
C VAL A 74 24.92 2.04 -1.18
N LEU A 75 24.33 2.63 -2.22
CA LEU A 75 23.01 2.29 -2.73
C LEU A 75 23.16 1.50 -4.04
N ARG A 76 22.59 0.29 -4.08
CA ARG A 76 22.70 -0.61 -5.24
C ARG A 76 21.35 -1.19 -5.63
N PRO A 77 21.01 -1.17 -6.93
CA PRO A 77 19.86 -1.91 -7.41
C PRO A 77 20.18 -3.40 -7.56
N LEU A 78 19.23 -4.22 -7.12
CA LEU A 78 19.32 -5.67 -7.07
C LEU A 78 18.27 -6.31 -7.98
N SER A 79 18.66 -7.38 -8.64
CA SER A 79 17.76 -8.19 -9.46
C SER A 79 16.77 -8.97 -8.58
N PRO A 80 15.47 -8.89 -8.81
CA PRO A 80 14.47 -9.66 -8.07
C PRO A 80 14.61 -11.16 -8.28
N ALA A 81 15.11 -11.58 -9.45
CA ALA A 81 15.28 -12.99 -9.78
C ALA A 81 16.44 -13.65 -9.04
N THR A 82 17.50 -12.90 -8.75
CA THR A 82 18.74 -13.44 -8.19
C THR A 82 19.10 -12.82 -6.85
N GLY A 83 18.46 -11.70 -6.50
CA GLY A 83 18.81 -10.89 -5.37
C GLY A 83 20.24 -10.29 -5.44
N ARG A 84 20.92 -10.33 -6.57
CA ARG A 84 22.30 -9.84 -6.77
C ARG A 84 22.31 -8.45 -7.41
N PRO A 85 23.39 -7.67 -7.22
CA PRO A 85 23.55 -6.41 -7.91
C PRO A 85 23.40 -6.56 -9.42
N ILE A 86 22.70 -5.60 -10.03
CA ILE A 86 22.53 -5.53 -11.49
C ILE A 86 23.80 -4.93 -12.09
N ALA A 87 24.44 -5.65 -13.01
CA ALA A 87 25.83 -5.39 -13.43
C ALA A 87 26.02 -4.05 -14.17
N ASP A 88 25.00 -3.60 -14.91
CA ASP A 88 25.02 -2.35 -15.68
C ASP A 88 24.35 -1.16 -14.96
N ALA A 89 23.98 -1.37 -13.69
CA ALA A 89 23.35 -0.35 -12.89
C ALA A 89 24.35 0.66 -12.32
N VAL A 90 23.90 1.89 -12.19
CA VAL A 90 24.64 2.93 -11.47
C VAL A 90 24.59 2.62 -9.97
N VAL A 91 25.76 2.67 -9.35
CA VAL A 91 25.90 2.59 -7.89
C VAL A 91 26.02 4.00 -7.36
N TYR A 92 25.22 4.33 -6.35
CA TYR A 92 25.24 5.64 -5.72
C TYR A 92 25.90 5.55 -4.34
N GLU A 93 26.50 6.63 -3.91
CA GLU A 93 27.05 6.77 -2.57
C GLU A 93 26.48 8.03 -1.91
N THR A 94 26.11 7.92 -0.66
CA THR A 94 25.63 9.00 0.18
C THR A 94 26.26 8.91 1.55
N VAL A 95 26.04 9.90 2.42
CA VAL A 95 26.55 9.92 3.79
C VAL A 95 25.37 10.09 4.73
N ALA A 96 25.24 9.20 5.70
CA ALA A 96 24.29 9.38 6.78
C ALA A 96 24.71 10.56 7.67
N ASN A 97 23.75 11.37 8.08
CA ASN A 97 24.02 12.50 8.98
C ASN A 97 24.29 12.03 10.41
N THR A 98 24.46 12.98 11.34
CA THR A 98 24.72 12.71 12.76
C THR A 98 23.62 11.93 13.47
N ASP A 99 22.40 11.88 12.90
CA ASP A 99 21.26 11.13 13.43
C ASP A 99 21.11 9.76 12.75
N GLY A 100 22.04 9.41 11.84
CA GLY A 100 21.98 8.16 11.08
C GLY A 100 20.95 8.16 9.96
N TYR A 101 20.55 9.33 9.47
CA TYR A 101 19.61 9.51 8.36
C TYR A 101 20.32 9.98 7.09
N PHE A 102 19.83 9.54 5.92
CA PHE A 102 20.21 10.09 4.63
C PHE A 102 19.00 10.21 3.71
N ASN A 103 19.11 11.10 2.72
CA ASN A 103 18.25 11.16 1.53
C ASN A 103 19.15 11.18 0.31
N ALA A 104 18.79 10.41 -0.72
CA ALA A 104 19.54 10.35 -1.97
C ALA A 104 18.59 10.20 -3.16
N GLN A 105 18.80 11.00 -4.19
CA GLN A 105 18.07 10.88 -5.44
C GLN A 105 18.76 9.90 -6.37
N VAL A 106 18.03 8.90 -6.87
CA VAL A 106 18.56 7.86 -7.76
C VAL A 106 17.67 7.69 -8.99
N ASN A 107 18.25 7.21 -10.10
CA ASN A 107 17.43 6.69 -11.20
C ASN A 107 17.03 5.25 -10.87
N PRO A 108 15.73 4.95 -10.75
CA PRO A 108 15.29 3.65 -10.25
C PRO A 108 15.53 2.50 -11.22
N CYS A 109 15.67 2.78 -12.52
CA CYS A 109 15.77 1.75 -13.56
C CYS A 109 17.20 1.59 -14.07
N PRO A 110 17.83 0.44 -13.83
CA PRO A 110 19.04 0.04 -14.56
C PRO A 110 18.75 -0.12 -16.05
N PRO A 111 19.73 0.14 -16.94
CA PRO A 111 19.55 0.03 -18.39
C PRO A 111 19.03 -1.32 -18.88
N SER A 112 19.37 -2.42 -18.19
CA SER A 112 18.94 -3.78 -18.53
C SER A 112 17.55 -4.17 -17.98
N VAL A 113 16.90 -3.33 -17.16
CA VAL A 113 15.60 -3.65 -16.56
C VAL A 113 14.67 -2.48 -16.81
N THR A 114 13.90 -2.56 -17.88
CA THR A 114 12.98 -1.50 -18.33
C THR A 114 11.56 -2.01 -18.61
N GLU A 115 11.32 -3.30 -18.43
CA GLU A 115 10.03 -3.91 -18.75
C GLU A 115 8.97 -3.51 -17.70
N PRO A 116 7.79 -3.03 -18.12
CA PRO A 116 6.68 -2.76 -17.21
C PRO A 116 6.30 -3.99 -16.38
N GLY A 117 6.03 -3.76 -15.11
CA GLY A 117 5.74 -4.83 -14.13
C GLY A 117 6.98 -5.44 -13.49
N ALA A 118 8.20 -5.10 -13.94
CA ALA A 118 9.41 -5.54 -13.27
C ALA A 118 9.59 -4.79 -11.95
N THR A 119 9.98 -5.52 -10.91
CA THR A 119 10.35 -4.93 -9.61
C THR A 119 11.86 -4.91 -9.48
N ILE A 120 12.42 -3.82 -9.01
CA ILE A 120 13.84 -3.64 -8.70
C ILE A 120 13.95 -3.42 -7.20
N PHE A 121 14.79 -4.21 -6.55
CA PHE A 121 15.12 -3.95 -5.16
C PHE A 121 16.33 -3.03 -5.04
N TRP A 122 16.27 -2.11 -4.11
CA TRP A 122 17.39 -1.24 -3.76
C TRP A 122 17.93 -1.62 -2.40
N SER A 123 19.23 -1.83 -2.29
CA SER A 123 19.93 -2.05 -1.02
C SER A 123 20.68 -0.80 -0.59
N ALA A 124 20.76 -0.59 0.72
CA ALA A 124 21.62 0.40 1.36
C ALA A 124 22.61 -0.34 2.27
N GLU A 125 23.90 -0.24 1.99
CA GLU A 125 24.96 -1.01 2.64
C GLU A 125 26.20 -0.18 2.95
N PRO A 126 27.03 -0.53 3.97
CA PRO A 126 28.33 0.08 4.17
C PRO A 126 29.29 -0.22 3.02
N PRO A 127 30.24 0.69 2.70
CA PRO A 127 31.22 0.46 1.66
C PRO A 127 32.14 -0.74 1.98
N GLY A 128 32.45 -1.52 0.95
CA GLY A 128 33.41 -2.63 1.04
C GLY A 128 32.91 -3.90 1.72
N ARG A 129 31.66 -3.99 2.15
CA ARG A 129 31.05 -5.25 2.55
C ARG A 129 30.54 -6.01 1.35
N PRO A 130 30.87 -7.31 1.24
CA PRO A 130 30.23 -8.13 0.23
C PRO A 130 28.74 -8.29 0.59
N TYR A 131 27.95 -8.01 -0.40
CA TYR A 131 26.59 -8.31 -0.52
C TYR A 131 26.22 -9.72 0.03
N PHE A 132 25.28 -9.83 0.97
CA PHE A 132 24.75 -11.05 1.60
C PHE A 132 25.54 -11.80 2.68
N GLU A 133 26.69 -11.37 3.15
CA GLU A 133 27.37 -12.22 4.14
C GLU A 133 26.82 -12.14 5.58
N ASP A 134 26.10 -11.07 5.96
CA ASP A 134 25.67 -10.90 7.37
C ASP A 134 24.24 -10.38 7.59
N GLY A 135 23.37 -10.35 6.61
CA GLY A 135 21.93 -10.04 6.78
C GLY A 135 21.62 -8.61 7.27
N ALA A 136 22.51 -7.66 7.08
CA ALA A 136 22.47 -6.37 7.74
C ALA A 136 22.42 -5.19 6.76
N PHE A 137 21.45 -5.18 5.85
CA PHE A 137 21.18 -4.02 5.01
C PHE A 137 19.69 -3.82 4.83
N ALA A 138 19.33 -2.55 4.64
CA ALA A 138 17.96 -2.17 4.35
C ALA A 138 17.67 -2.38 2.86
N ILE A 139 16.44 -2.78 2.54
CA ILE A 139 15.99 -3.01 1.17
C ILE A 139 14.68 -2.24 0.96
N ALA A 140 14.56 -1.58 -0.19
CA ALA A 140 13.32 -1.00 -0.69
C ALA A 140 13.01 -1.55 -2.09
N ALA A 141 11.75 -1.61 -2.47
CA ALA A 141 11.30 -2.11 -3.77
C ALA A 141 10.77 -0.97 -4.64
N TYR A 142 11.12 -1.01 -5.93
CA TYR A 142 10.58 -0.13 -6.95
C TYR A 142 9.95 -0.95 -8.07
N THR A 143 8.70 -0.68 -8.41
CA THR A 143 8.00 -1.36 -9.51
C THR A 143 7.93 -0.46 -10.74
N ILE A 144 8.45 -0.96 -11.87
CA ILE A 144 8.35 -0.26 -13.15
C ILE A 144 6.90 -0.32 -13.61
N PHE A 145 6.32 0.83 -13.84
CA PHE A 145 4.95 0.99 -14.28
C PHE A 145 4.90 1.71 -15.64
N ASP A 146 4.11 1.16 -16.58
CA ASP A 146 3.83 1.83 -17.84
C ASP A 146 2.58 2.70 -17.70
N ILE A 147 2.78 4.03 -17.62
CA ILE A 147 1.70 5.01 -17.54
C ILE A 147 0.71 4.93 -18.72
N ASN A 148 1.12 4.34 -19.84
CA ASN A 148 0.25 4.13 -20.99
C ASN A 148 -0.53 2.82 -20.95
N SER A 149 -0.32 2.00 -19.90
CA SER A 149 -1.07 0.75 -19.75
C SER A 149 -2.54 1.03 -19.51
N SER A 150 -3.40 0.15 -20.05
CA SER A 150 -4.83 0.21 -19.85
C SER A 150 -5.43 -1.19 -19.79
N GLN A 151 -6.53 -1.33 -19.07
CA GLN A 151 -7.29 -2.58 -18.96
C GLN A 151 -8.76 -2.29 -19.22
N TYR A 152 -9.33 -3.02 -20.19
CA TYR A 152 -10.77 -3.01 -20.45
C TYR A 152 -11.46 -4.05 -19.57
N PHE A 153 -12.59 -3.69 -18.99
CA PHE A 153 -13.44 -4.53 -18.15
C PHE A 153 -14.75 -4.84 -18.89
N PRO A 154 -14.88 -6.03 -19.49
CA PRO A 154 -16.06 -6.38 -20.29
C PRO A 154 -17.34 -6.49 -19.43
N GLU A 155 -17.24 -6.68 -18.13
CA GLU A 155 -18.35 -6.76 -17.19
C GLU A 155 -19.14 -5.46 -17.11
N THR A 156 -18.48 -4.32 -17.27
CA THR A 156 -19.11 -2.99 -17.19
C THR A 156 -18.91 -2.16 -18.46
N GLY A 157 -18.01 -2.58 -19.35
CA GLY A 157 -17.76 -1.90 -20.63
C GLY A 157 -16.82 -0.69 -20.50
N HIS A 158 -16.11 -0.53 -19.40
CA HIS A 158 -15.24 0.61 -19.12
C HIS A 158 -13.75 0.24 -19.14
N THR A 159 -12.91 1.25 -19.34
CA THR A 159 -11.45 1.10 -19.36
C THR A 159 -10.83 1.87 -18.21
N VAL A 160 -9.93 1.22 -17.47
CA VAL A 160 -9.06 1.87 -16.47
C VAL A 160 -7.67 2.00 -17.05
N ALA A 161 -7.02 3.14 -16.89
CA ALA A 161 -5.71 3.40 -17.47
C ALA A 161 -4.79 4.20 -16.53
N GLY A 162 -3.49 4.15 -16.81
CA GLY A 162 -2.49 4.97 -16.16
C GLY A 162 -2.44 4.77 -14.66
N GLU A 163 -2.30 5.86 -13.92
CA GLU A 163 -2.19 5.84 -12.45
C GLU A 163 -3.41 5.20 -11.78
N PHE A 164 -4.60 5.33 -12.36
CA PHE A 164 -5.79 4.66 -11.83
C PHE A 164 -5.69 3.14 -11.93
N LEU A 165 -5.19 2.61 -13.07
CA LEU A 165 -4.99 1.17 -13.22
C LEU A 165 -3.93 0.66 -12.25
N PHE A 166 -2.84 1.39 -12.11
CA PHE A 166 -1.78 1.03 -11.17
C PHE A 166 -2.31 0.99 -9.73
N THR A 167 -2.95 2.05 -9.26
CA THR A 167 -3.54 2.13 -7.92
C THR A 167 -4.53 1.00 -7.68
N TRP A 168 -5.41 0.73 -8.67
CA TRP A 168 -6.37 -0.36 -8.58
C TRP A 168 -5.67 -1.72 -8.42
N GLN A 169 -4.61 -1.99 -9.19
CA GLN A 169 -3.89 -3.27 -9.15
C GLN A 169 -3.09 -3.46 -7.86
N GLN A 170 -2.44 -2.42 -7.36
CA GLN A 170 -1.55 -2.51 -6.19
C GLN A 170 -2.32 -2.50 -4.87
N SER A 171 -3.45 -1.79 -4.78
CA SER A 171 -4.15 -1.56 -3.52
C SER A 171 -5.40 -2.44 -3.35
N GLY A 172 -5.42 -3.64 -3.93
CA GLY A 172 -6.41 -4.67 -3.64
C GLY A 172 -7.43 -4.95 -4.73
N GLY A 173 -7.46 -4.19 -5.82
CA GLY A 173 -8.23 -4.49 -7.03
C GLY A 173 -9.73 -4.67 -6.82
N LEU A 174 -10.27 -5.69 -7.49
CA LEU A 174 -11.71 -5.99 -7.48
C LEU A 174 -12.30 -6.19 -6.06
N PRO A 175 -11.68 -6.90 -5.13
CA PRO A 175 -12.22 -7.05 -3.77
C PRO A 175 -12.40 -5.74 -3.01
N VAL A 176 -11.50 -4.76 -3.21
CA VAL A 176 -11.52 -3.48 -2.50
C VAL A 176 -12.34 -2.44 -3.25
N PHE A 177 -12.05 -2.21 -4.52
CA PHE A 177 -12.64 -1.10 -5.29
C PHE A 177 -13.87 -1.52 -6.12
N GLY A 178 -13.97 -2.79 -6.49
CA GLY A 178 -14.96 -3.26 -7.43
C GLY A 178 -14.58 -2.99 -8.88
N TYR A 179 -15.53 -3.18 -9.79
CA TYR A 179 -15.40 -2.86 -11.21
C TYR A 179 -15.49 -1.35 -11.45
N PRO A 180 -14.82 -0.82 -12.51
CA PRO A 180 -15.07 0.55 -12.95
C PRO A 180 -16.50 0.70 -13.45
N LEU A 181 -17.17 1.78 -13.09
CA LEU A 181 -18.55 2.11 -13.47
C LEU A 181 -18.61 3.22 -14.52
N THR A 182 -17.53 3.96 -14.68
CA THR A 182 -17.38 5.02 -15.70
C THR A 182 -16.03 4.90 -16.38
N ASP A 183 -15.86 5.55 -17.52
CA ASP A 183 -14.54 5.95 -17.98
C ASP A 183 -14.06 7.18 -17.19
N ALA A 184 -12.76 7.47 -17.23
CA ALA A 184 -12.24 8.66 -16.56
C ALA A 184 -12.80 9.94 -17.18
N THR A 185 -13.26 10.88 -16.35
CA THR A 185 -13.87 12.16 -16.73
C THR A 185 -13.39 13.30 -15.84
N ILE A 186 -13.54 14.54 -16.30
CA ILE A 186 -13.25 15.70 -15.47
C ILE A 186 -14.49 16.11 -14.69
N GLU A 187 -14.33 16.25 -13.38
CA GLU A 187 -15.37 16.76 -12.48
C GLU A 187 -14.80 17.87 -11.59
N THR A 188 -15.68 18.77 -11.16
CA THR A 188 -15.30 19.78 -10.18
C THR A 188 -15.37 19.18 -8.78
N ASN A 189 -14.24 19.13 -8.07
CA ASN A 189 -14.19 18.65 -6.69
C ASN A 189 -15.03 19.56 -5.80
N PRO A 190 -16.02 19.05 -5.07
CA PRO A 190 -16.95 19.88 -4.28
C PRO A 190 -16.26 20.58 -3.09
N ASP A 191 -15.17 20.04 -2.57
CA ASP A 191 -14.46 20.59 -1.42
C ASP A 191 -13.52 21.73 -1.80
N THR A 192 -12.85 21.63 -2.97
CA THR A 192 -11.83 22.60 -3.41
C THR A 192 -12.29 23.53 -4.50
N GLY A 193 -13.30 23.15 -5.28
CA GLY A 193 -13.77 23.87 -6.47
C GLY A 193 -12.83 23.74 -7.68
N GLU A 194 -11.86 22.85 -7.64
CA GLU A 194 -10.93 22.60 -8.73
C GLU A 194 -11.40 21.44 -9.63
N ASP A 195 -11.06 21.50 -10.91
CA ASP A 195 -11.35 20.44 -11.86
C ASP A 195 -10.34 19.32 -11.71
N VAL A 196 -10.82 18.09 -11.45
CA VAL A 196 -10.02 16.90 -11.20
C VAL A 196 -10.43 15.79 -12.17
N LEU A 197 -9.47 15.03 -12.69
CA LEU A 197 -9.78 13.81 -13.43
C LEU A 197 -10.21 12.74 -12.43
N VAL A 198 -11.42 12.20 -12.61
CA VAL A 198 -11.98 11.19 -11.72
C VAL A 198 -12.42 9.95 -12.48
N GLN A 199 -12.50 8.82 -11.78
CA GLN A 199 -13.12 7.59 -12.29
C GLN A 199 -13.85 6.88 -11.15
N TYR A 200 -15.12 6.54 -11.37
CA TYR A 200 -15.91 5.80 -10.40
C TYR A 200 -15.73 4.29 -10.56
N PHE A 201 -15.60 3.65 -9.40
CA PHE A 201 -15.65 2.22 -9.20
C PHE A 201 -16.85 1.87 -8.32
N GLU A 202 -17.23 0.59 -8.22
CA GLU A 202 -18.40 0.20 -7.42
C GLU A 202 -18.36 0.74 -5.99
N ARG A 203 -17.16 0.85 -5.38
CA ARG A 203 -16.99 1.22 -3.97
C ARG A 203 -16.25 2.51 -3.72
N GLN A 204 -15.62 3.08 -4.75
CA GLN A 204 -14.74 4.25 -4.60
C GLN A 204 -14.79 5.15 -5.83
N ARG A 205 -14.40 6.42 -5.65
CA ARG A 205 -14.04 7.35 -6.72
C ARG A 205 -12.54 7.62 -6.63
N PHE A 206 -11.82 7.37 -7.72
CA PHE A 206 -10.41 7.75 -7.84
C PHE A 206 -10.30 9.16 -8.41
N GLU A 207 -9.38 9.95 -7.84
CA GLU A 207 -9.12 11.34 -8.19
C GLU A 207 -7.62 11.49 -8.50
N LEU A 208 -7.30 11.99 -9.71
CA LEU A 208 -5.90 12.17 -10.12
C LEU A 208 -5.42 13.56 -9.69
N HIS A 209 -4.34 13.59 -8.92
CA HIS A 209 -3.70 14.79 -8.38
C HIS A 209 -2.27 14.94 -8.92
N PRO A 210 -2.08 15.50 -10.14
CA PRO A 210 -0.76 15.64 -10.75
C PRO A 210 0.24 16.46 -9.94
N GLU A 211 -0.24 17.36 -9.06
CA GLU A 211 0.57 18.13 -8.12
C GLU A 211 1.31 17.27 -7.09
N TYR A 212 0.82 16.03 -6.86
CA TYR A 212 1.48 15.04 -6.02
C TYR A 212 2.27 14.00 -6.81
N ALA A 213 2.57 14.30 -8.09
CA ALA A 213 3.38 13.39 -8.90
C ALA A 213 4.69 13.03 -8.20
N GLY A 214 5.05 11.75 -8.26
CA GLY A 214 6.21 11.24 -7.55
C GLY A 214 5.97 10.92 -6.07
N THR A 215 4.75 11.02 -5.59
CA THR A 215 4.35 10.59 -4.24
C THR A 215 3.26 9.52 -4.30
N PRO A 216 3.03 8.75 -3.22
CA PRO A 216 1.91 7.80 -3.16
C PRO A 216 0.52 8.44 -3.23
N TYR A 217 0.44 9.76 -3.19
CA TYR A 217 -0.80 10.54 -3.19
C TYR A 217 -1.23 11.03 -4.57
N ILE A 218 -0.56 10.58 -5.65
CA ILE A 218 -0.93 10.96 -7.02
C ILE A 218 -2.37 10.55 -7.37
N VAL A 219 -2.86 9.47 -6.77
CA VAL A 219 -4.28 9.08 -6.80
C VAL A 219 -4.81 9.16 -5.38
N LEU A 220 -5.79 10.02 -5.17
CA LEU A 220 -6.56 10.10 -3.94
C LEU A 220 -7.93 9.46 -4.14
N LEU A 221 -8.56 9.10 -3.03
CA LEU A 221 -9.91 8.55 -3.03
C LEU A 221 -10.90 9.62 -2.60
N GLY A 222 -12.01 9.76 -3.34
CA GLY A 222 -13.10 10.65 -3.01
C GLY A 222 -13.72 10.34 -1.64
N ARG A 223 -14.27 11.35 -0.98
CA ARG A 223 -14.90 11.22 0.35
C ARG A 223 -16.33 10.70 0.24
N LEU A 224 -16.56 9.60 -0.49
CA LEU A 224 -17.88 9.10 -0.82
C LEU A 224 -18.74 8.74 0.40
N GLY A 225 -18.14 8.33 1.52
CA GLY A 225 -18.90 8.09 2.75
C GLY A 225 -19.46 9.37 3.37
N ASP A 226 -18.68 10.46 3.36
CA ASP A 226 -19.11 11.78 3.79
C ASP A 226 -20.18 12.36 2.83
N GLU A 227 -19.90 12.30 1.53
CA GLU A 227 -20.85 12.77 0.50
C GLU A 227 -22.20 12.04 0.60
N LEU A 228 -22.19 10.72 0.83
CA LEU A 228 -23.41 9.94 1.01
C LEU A 228 -24.18 10.36 2.25
N LEU A 229 -23.52 10.61 3.40
CA LEU A 229 -24.17 11.14 4.61
C LEU A 229 -24.82 12.51 4.33
N GLN A 230 -24.13 13.38 3.60
CA GLN A 230 -24.67 14.71 3.23
C GLN A 230 -25.93 14.57 2.35
N THR A 231 -25.98 13.65 1.38
CA THR A 231 -27.19 13.42 0.58
C THR A 231 -28.36 12.90 1.42
N GLN A 232 -28.09 12.21 2.51
CA GLN A 232 -29.09 11.76 3.49
C GLN A 232 -29.51 12.87 4.47
N GLY A 233 -28.88 14.04 4.39
CA GLY A 233 -29.12 15.18 5.30
C GLY A 233 -28.52 14.98 6.70
N CYS A 234 -27.56 14.06 6.83
CA CYS A 234 -26.83 13.82 8.07
C CYS A 234 -25.61 14.75 8.14
N ASP A 235 -25.55 15.56 9.19
CA ASP A 235 -24.37 16.36 9.56
C ASP A 235 -23.63 15.64 10.68
N TRP A 236 -22.67 14.81 10.32
CA TRP A 236 -21.88 14.00 11.27
C TRP A 236 -21.12 14.87 12.28
N GLN A 237 -20.80 16.12 11.95
CA GLN A 237 -20.13 17.05 12.88
C GLN A 237 -21.03 17.49 14.04
N SER A 238 -22.34 17.33 13.89
CA SER A 238 -23.32 17.59 14.94
C SER A 238 -23.69 16.34 15.77
N GLU A 239 -23.22 15.17 15.35
CA GLU A 239 -23.48 13.91 16.06
C GLU A 239 -22.75 13.85 17.42
N PRO A 240 -23.30 13.13 18.41
CA PRO A 240 -22.65 12.97 19.71
C PRO A 240 -21.31 12.24 19.59
N THR A 241 -20.27 12.80 20.20
CA THR A 241 -18.96 12.15 20.31
C THR A 241 -18.99 11.06 21.40
N VAL A 242 -18.12 10.06 21.23
CA VAL A 242 -17.96 8.96 22.20
C VAL A 242 -16.88 9.24 23.24
N ASP A 243 -16.76 8.31 24.21
CA ASP A 243 -15.75 8.40 25.26
C ASP A 243 -14.33 8.37 24.67
N PRO A 244 -13.52 9.41 24.88
CA PRO A 244 -12.13 9.46 24.39
C PRO A 244 -11.21 8.36 24.95
N THR A 245 -11.69 7.56 25.89
CA THR A 245 -10.93 6.40 26.41
C THR A 245 -11.15 5.12 25.59
N ASP A 246 -12.01 5.14 24.58
CA ASP A 246 -12.15 4.00 23.67
C ASP A 246 -10.81 3.76 22.95
N PRO A 247 -10.33 2.50 22.88
CA PRO A 247 -9.04 2.17 22.26
C PRO A 247 -8.95 2.51 20.77
N HIS A 248 -10.10 2.65 20.10
CA HIS A 248 -10.16 2.98 18.67
C HIS A 248 -10.79 4.36 18.41
N TYR A 249 -10.67 5.25 19.39
CA TYR A 249 -11.15 6.64 19.31
C TYR A 249 -10.25 7.50 18.42
N PHE A 250 -10.87 8.34 17.62
CA PHE A 250 -10.21 9.33 16.75
C PHE A 250 -10.60 10.74 17.18
N PRO A 251 -9.65 11.52 17.71
CA PRO A 251 -9.93 12.89 18.16
C PRO A 251 -10.28 13.83 17.02
N GLU A 252 -9.93 13.52 15.79
CA GLU A 252 -10.19 14.31 14.60
C GLU A 252 -11.68 14.42 14.29
N THR A 253 -12.45 13.38 14.59
CA THR A 253 -13.90 13.34 14.34
C THR A 253 -14.71 13.17 15.61
N GLY A 254 -14.08 12.71 16.70
CA GLY A 254 -14.76 12.44 17.97
C GLY A 254 -15.50 11.09 17.98
N HIS A 255 -15.24 10.22 17.02
CA HIS A 255 -15.87 8.90 16.87
C HIS A 255 -14.86 7.76 17.07
N ALA A 256 -15.35 6.57 17.35
CA ALA A 256 -14.52 5.37 17.46
C ALA A 256 -14.90 4.35 16.40
N ILE A 257 -13.91 3.56 15.96
CA ILE A 257 -14.17 2.42 15.08
C ILE A 257 -14.71 1.26 15.92
N ALA A 258 -15.88 0.74 15.56
CA ALA A 258 -16.46 -0.39 16.26
C ALA A 258 -15.55 -1.63 16.23
N PRO A 259 -15.55 -2.45 17.30
CA PRO A 259 -14.70 -3.64 17.40
C PRO A 259 -14.86 -4.60 16.21
N GLU A 260 -16.07 -4.71 15.65
CA GLU A 260 -16.40 -5.55 14.50
C GLU A 260 -15.65 -5.11 13.23
N PHE A 261 -15.35 -3.81 13.11
CA PHE A 261 -14.72 -3.19 11.93
C PHE A 261 -13.22 -2.96 12.09
N TRP A 262 -12.71 -2.90 13.32
CA TRP A 262 -11.31 -2.54 13.58
C TRP A 262 -10.30 -3.44 12.87
N GLN A 263 -10.53 -4.76 12.89
CA GLN A 263 -9.61 -5.70 12.23
C GLN A 263 -9.58 -5.50 10.72
N TYR A 264 -10.73 -5.15 10.11
CA TYR A 264 -10.81 -4.87 8.68
C TYR A 264 -10.11 -3.54 8.37
N TRP A 265 -10.46 -2.46 9.08
CA TRP A 265 -9.88 -1.14 8.88
C TRP A 265 -8.36 -1.15 9.02
N SER A 266 -7.81 -1.79 10.04
CA SER A 266 -6.36 -1.85 10.30
C SER A 266 -5.64 -2.92 9.46
N GLY A 267 -6.36 -3.79 8.78
CA GLY A 267 -5.81 -4.90 7.98
C GLY A 267 -5.74 -4.61 6.48
N TYR A 268 -6.27 -3.48 6.02
CA TYR A 268 -6.25 -3.05 4.62
C TYR A 268 -5.83 -1.58 4.51
N GLY A 269 -5.25 -1.21 3.37
CA GLY A 269 -4.76 0.15 3.11
C GLY A 269 -4.41 0.34 1.64
N LEU A 270 -4.12 1.58 1.24
CA LEU A 270 -3.45 1.85 -0.02
C LEU A 270 -1.98 1.42 0.11
N ASP A 271 -1.45 0.73 -0.90
CA ASP A 271 -0.04 0.35 -0.91
C ASP A 271 0.83 1.57 -1.25
N PHE A 272 1.52 2.10 -0.26
CA PHE A 272 2.48 3.20 -0.43
C PHE A 272 3.91 2.72 -0.67
N GLY A 273 4.13 1.40 -0.66
CA GLY A 273 5.43 0.80 -0.88
C GLY A 273 6.47 1.09 0.22
N ASP A 274 6.05 1.66 1.33
CA ASP A 274 6.93 2.06 2.43
C ASP A 274 7.01 1.02 3.57
N GLN A 275 6.33 -0.13 3.39
CA GLN A 275 6.32 -1.21 4.38
C GLN A 275 7.26 -2.36 3.99
N PRO A 276 7.92 -3.01 4.96
CA PRO A 276 8.64 -4.26 4.70
C PRO A 276 7.71 -5.32 4.13
N ALA A 277 8.19 -6.17 3.24
CA ALA A 277 7.46 -7.18 2.47
C ALA A 277 6.57 -8.16 3.29
N TYR A 278 6.54 -8.06 4.61
CA TYR A 278 5.76 -8.89 5.53
C TYR A 278 4.92 -8.06 6.51
N SER A 279 4.79 -6.75 6.26
CA SER A 279 4.05 -5.86 7.16
C SER A 279 2.58 -5.82 6.80
N ILE A 280 1.76 -5.75 7.83
CA ILE A 280 0.37 -5.29 7.75
C ILE A 280 0.43 -3.81 7.31
N TYR A 281 -0.57 -3.34 6.57
CA TYR A 281 -0.70 -1.94 6.20
C TYR A 281 -0.46 -1.00 7.40
N SER A 282 0.18 0.12 7.16
CA SER A 282 0.38 1.15 8.18
C SER A 282 -0.93 1.87 8.47
N PHE A 283 -1.00 2.52 9.64
CA PHE A 283 -2.12 3.41 9.99
C PHE A 283 -2.39 4.45 8.87
N ARG A 284 -1.33 5.01 8.28
CA ARG A 284 -1.41 6.00 7.19
C ARG A 284 -2.05 5.40 5.93
N GLU A 285 -1.73 4.18 5.59
CA GLU A 285 -2.27 3.46 4.43
C GLU A 285 -3.74 3.09 4.64
N SER A 286 -4.12 2.63 5.84
CA SER A 286 -5.50 2.37 6.20
C SER A 286 -6.34 3.66 6.19
N LEU A 287 -5.79 4.74 6.74
CA LEU A 287 -6.43 6.06 6.73
C LEU A 287 -6.62 6.60 5.30
N ALA A 288 -5.64 6.38 4.43
CA ALA A 288 -5.75 6.80 3.03
C ALA A 288 -6.84 6.04 2.27
N LEU A 289 -7.03 4.75 2.57
CA LEU A 289 -8.06 3.92 1.94
C LEU A 289 -9.47 4.23 2.46
N PHE A 290 -9.65 4.34 3.78
CA PHE A 290 -10.97 4.39 4.40
C PHE A 290 -11.33 5.75 4.99
N GLY A 291 -10.34 6.54 5.40
CA GLY A 291 -10.57 7.78 6.15
C GLY A 291 -10.87 7.54 7.63
N TYR A 292 -11.18 8.61 8.32
CA TYR A 292 -11.63 8.62 9.72
C TYR A 292 -13.08 8.11 9.84
N PRO A 293 -13.48 7.50 10.97
CA PRO A 293 -14.89 7.22 11.26
C PRO A 293 -15.67 8.54 11.41
N LEU A 294 -16.83 8.62 10.78
CA LEU A 294 -17.71 9.80 10.81
C LEU A 294 -18.95 9.60 11.70
N THR A 295 -19.30 8.34 12.00
CA THR A 295 -20.46 8.00 12.83
C THR A 295 -20.11 6.87 13.78
N GLU A 296 -20.96 6.68 14.79
CA GLU A 296 -21.02 5.42 15.52
C GLU A 296 -21.72 4.34 14.67
N PRO A 297 -21.48 3.04 14.98
CA PRO A 297 -22.16 1.98 14.26
C PRO A 297 -23.66 1.97 14.54
N ALA A 298 -24.45 1.85 13.48
CA ALA A 298 -25.91 1.76 13.55
C ALA A 298 -26.44 0.60 12.69
N VAL A 299 -27.60 0.05 13.05
CA VAL A 299 -28.27 -0.94 12.21
C VAL A 299 -29.10 -0.22 11.16
N GLU A 300 -28.78 -0.45 9.90
CA GLU A 300 -29.44 0.18 8.76
C GLU A 300 -29.87 -0.86 7.71
N THR A 301 -30.79 -0.47 6.84
CA THR A 301 -31.13 -1.26 5.65
C THR A 301 -30.49 -0.62 4.45
N ASN A 302 -29.57 -1.35 3.79
CA ASN A 302 -28.84 -0.88 2.61
C ASN A 302 -29.69 -0.92 1.34
N ALA A 303 -29.10 -0.46 0.23
CA ALA A 303 -29.77 -0.41 -1.08
C ALA A 303 -30.17 -1.81 -1.62
N ASP A 304 -29.48 -2.86 -1.21
CA ASP A 304 -29.79 -4.26 -1.57
C ASP A 304 -30.93 -4.84 -0.72
N GLY A 305 -31.38 -4.12 0.31
CA GLY A 305 -32.46 -4.52 1.22
C GLY A 305 -31.99 -5.32 2.46
N ASP A 306 -30.68 -5.46 2.65
CA ASP A 306 -30.12 -6.14 3.81
C ASP A 306 -30.09 -5.19 5.02
N THR A 307 -30.50 -5.72 6.19
CA THR A 307 -30.45 -4.97 7.45
C THR A 307 -29.24 -5.43 8.25
N VAL A 308 -28.23 -4.56 8.32
CA VAL A 308 -26.88 -4.89 8.83
C VAL A 308 -26.36 -3.79 9.74
N LEU A 309 -25.38 -4.15 10.59
CA LEU A 309 -24.62 -3.14 11.33
C LEU A 309 -23.72 -2.40 10.35
N THR A 310 -23.82 -1.06 10.34
CA THR A 310 -23.15 -0.16 9.39
C THR A 310 -22.38 0.90 10.14
N GLN A 311 -21.21 1.28 9.62
CA GLN A 311 -20.45 2.45 10.09
C GLN A 311 -19.89 3.23 8.90
N TYR A 312 -20.04 4.55 8.93
CA TYR A 312 -19.55 5.45 7.90
C TYR A 312 -18.16 5.96 8.25
N PHE A 313 -17.31 5.95 7.24
CA PHE A 313 -15.99 6.56 7.22
C PHE A 313 -15.94 7.61 6.13
N GLU A 314 -14.94 8.50 6.14
CA GLU A 314 -14.84 9.56 5.12
C GLU A 314 -14.95 9.02 3.69
N ARG A 315 -14.28 7.88 3.40
CA ARG A 315 -14.13 7.34 2.04
C ARG A 315 -14.88 6.04 1.79
N ALA A 316 -15.41 5.42 2.83
CA ALA A 316 -16.04 4.09 2.73
C ALA A 316 -17.19 3.94 3.72
N VAL A 317 -18.07 2.97 3.45
CA VAL A 317 -19.10 2.54 4.39
C VAL A 317 -18.91 1.05 4.62
N PHE A 318 -18.75 0.66 5.89
CA PHE A 318 -18.56 -0.72 6.30
C PHE A 318 -19.88 -1.34 6.74
N GLU A 319 -20.10 -2.60 6.34
CA GLU A 319 -21.28 -3.38 6.65
C GLU A 319 -20.86 -4.71 7.26
N PHE A 320 -21.50 -5.14 8.37
CA PHE A 320 -21.16 -6.36 9.10
C PHE A 320 -22.20 -7.43 8.86
N TYR A 321 -21.77 -8.56 8.32
CA TYR A 321 -22.55 -9.76 8.02
C TYR A 321 -22.03 -10.93 8.86
N PRO A 322 -22.53 -11.11 10.11
CA PRO A 322 -22.02 -12.11 11.05
C PRO A 322 -22.17 -13.56 10.57
N GLU A 323 -23.11 -13.83 9.67
CA GLU A 323 -23.36 -15.15 9.07
C GLU A 323 -22.33 -15.56 8.02
N ASN A 324 -21.54 -14.61 7.51
CA ASN A 324 -20.50 -14.91 6.55
C ASN A 324 -19.26 -15.55 7.21
N PRO A 325 -18.45 -16.31 6.45
CA PRO A 325 -17.12 -16.71 6.93
C PRO A 325 -16.30 -15.51 7.41
N GLN A 326 -15.54 -15.65 8.48
CA GLN A 326 -14.85 -14.57 9.19
C GLN A 326 -14.18 -13.52 8.28
N ARG A 327 -13.49 -13.97 7.23
CA ARG A 327 -12.82 -13.07 6.28
C ARG A 327 -13.75 -12.21 5.41
N TRP A 328 -15.05 -12.52 5.42
CA TRP A 328 -16.09 -11.86 4.64
C TRP A 328 -17.19 -11.25 5.51
N GLN A 329 -16.99 -11.20 6.82
CA GLN A 329 -17.97 -10.62 7.73
C GLN A 329 -18.07 -9.10 7.60
N VAL A 330 -16.98 -8.43 7.22
CA VAL A 330 -17.01 -7.03 6.87
C VAL A 330 -16.96 -6.90 5.36
N LEU A 331 -17.93 -6.22 4.78
CA LEU A 331 -17.99 -5.87 3.38
C LEU A 331 -18.03 -4.35 3.23
N LEU A 332 -17.52 -3.87 2.12
CA LEU A 332 -17.61 -2.46 1.74
C LEU A 332 -18.90 -2.24 0.95
N ARG A 333 -19.71 -1.27 1.39
CA ARG A 333 -20.89 -0.82 0.63
C ARG A 333 -20.47 -0.31 -0.76
N ARG A 334 -21.35 -0.44 -1.73
CA ARG A 334 -21.11 -0.01 -3.12
C ARG A 334 -21.37 1.50 -3.26
N THR A 335 -20.67 2.31 -2.47
CA THR A 335 -20.88 3.76 -2.37
C THR A 335 -20.68 4.48 -3.70
N GLY A 336 -19.72 4.07 -4.54
CA GLY A 336 -19.57 4.66 -5.86
C GLY A 336 -20.78 4.39 -6.78
N ALA A 337 -21.36 3.19 -6.72
CA ALA A 337 -22.57 2.89 -7.45
C ALA A 337 -23.79 3.68 -6.95
N GLU A 338 -23.91 3.87 -5.64
CA GLU A 338 -25.00 4.65 -5.04
C GLU A 338 -24.88 6.12 -5.43
N MET A 339 -23.68 6.70 -5.41
CA MET A 339 -23.47 8.10 -5.81
C MET A 339 -23.86 8.36 -7.27
N ILE A 340 -23.43 7.49 -8.20
CA ILE A 340 -23.82 7.61 -9.63
C ILE A 340 -25.34 7.50 -9.80
N ALA A 341 -26.01 6.69 -8.98
CA ALA A 341 -27.47 6.54 -9.07
C ALA A 341 -28.26 7.75 -8.53
N LEU A 342 -27.60 8.64 -7.79
CA LEU A 342 -28.19 9.89 -7.26
C LEU A 342 -28.02 11.07 -8.21
N GLU A 343 -27.11 11.01 -9.18
CA GLU A 343 -26.93 12.02 -10.24
C GLU A 343 -27.98 11.85 -11.36
#